data_c839895a3e86a37e20ddfcacaf529b4f
#
_entry.id   c839895a3e86a37e20ddfcacaf529b4f
#
_cell.length_a   1.000
_cell.length_b   1.000
_cell.length_c   1.000
_cell.angle_alpha   90.00
_cell.angle_beta   90.00
_cell.angle_gamma   90.00
#
_symmetry.space_group_name_H-M   'P 1'
#
loop_
_entity.id
_entity.type
_entity.pdbx_description
1 polymer ?
#
loop_
_entity_poly.entity_id
_entity_poly.type
_entity_poly.pdbx_seq_one_letter_code
_entity_poly.pdbx_strand_id
1 'polypeptide(L)'
;MLLDEPPASWPVVDVLISFFSDGFPLDKAIEYADLRRPVLVNDLRFQAVLWDRRAVLAILDAVGVPTPRRLEAHRDGGSILDPKILEDCKKRLGVDLGVKRAQSSVALKEGDDDVLIVDGQEIRKPFVEKPVSGEDHNIHIYFPKSRGGGGRRLFRKVSSTWMRAGEICGREGRAERFPESPQALAGVSEESQA
;
A
#
# COMPACT_ATOMS: atom_id res chain seq x y z
N MET A 1 10.85 27.41 -5.71
CA MET A 1 9.42 26.97 -5.80
C MET A 1 8.74 27.31 -4.48
N LEU A 2 7.40 27.53 -4.45
CA LEU A 2 6.68 27.85 -3.19
C LEU A 2 6.95 26.83 -2.06
N LEU A 3 7.07 25.55 -2.42
CA LEU A 3 7.34 24.49 -1.45
C LEU A 3 8.75 24.53 -0.83
N ASP A 4 9.67 25.28 -1.40
CA ASP A 4 11.01 25.48 -0.80
C ASP A 4 10.98 26.56 0.28
N GLU A 5 9.98 27.44 0.23
CA GLU A 5 9.80 28.53 1.20
C GLU A 5 9.27 28.03 2.53
N PRO A 6 9.51 28.76 3.64
CA PRO A 6 8.90 28.44 4.92
C PRO A 6 7.36 28.60 4.84
N PRO A 7 6.58 27.74 5.50
CA PRO A 7 5.12 27.79 5.48
C PRO A 7 4.51 29.15 5.89
N ALA A 8 5.20 29.90 6.73
CA ALA A 8 4.76 31.22 7.16
C ALA A 8 4.71 32.25 6.01
N SER A 9 5.51 32.08 4.95
CA SER A 9 5.53 32.95 3.78
C SER A 9 4.54 32.54 2.68
N TRP A 10 3.88 31.41 2.83
CA TRP A 10 2.93 30.94 1.83
C TRP A 10 1.68 31.84 1.80
N PRO A 11 1.03 31.99 0.63
CA PRO A 11 -0.22 32.72 0.51
C PRO A 11 -1.25 32.26 1.52
N VAL A 12 -1.99 33.21 2.11
CA VAL A 12 -3.10 32.89 3.00
C VAL A 12 -4.29 32.45 2.15
N VAL A 13 -4.86 31.28 2.50
CA VAL A 13 -6.03 30.73 1.81
C VAL A 13 -7.10 30.36 2.84
N ASP A 14 -8.37 30.45 2.44
CA ASP A 14 -9.51 30.08 3.28
C ASP A 14 -9.75 28.56 3.26
N VAL A 15 -9.42 27.91 2.14
CA VAL A 15 -9.64 26.48 1.92
C VAL A 15 -8.37 25.85 1.37
N LEU A 16 -8.01 24.68 1.89
CA LEU A 16 -6.85 23.92 1.44
C LEU A 16 -7.25 22.51 1.07
N ILE A 17 -6.83 22.09 -0.13
CA ILE A 17 -6.81 20.69 -0.55
C ILE A 17 -5.38 20.30 -0.88
N SER A 18 -4.97 19.12 -0.45
CA SER A 18 -3.60 18.63 -0.66
C SER A 18 -3.60 17.18 -1.10
N PHE A 19 -2.75 16.86 -2.07
CA PHE A 19 -2.49 15.49 -2.50
C PHE A 19 -1.07 15.11 -2.09
N PHE A 20 -0.96 14.07 -1.28
CA PHE A 20 0.31 13.54 -0.84
C PHE A 20 0.84 12.51 -1.83
N SER A 21 2.00 12.77 -2.39
CA SER A 21 2.75 11.86 -3.25
C SER A 21 4.24 11.98 -2.93
N ASP A 22 5.05 11.09 -3.49
CA ASP A 22 6.50 11.15 -3.31
C ASP A 22 7.07 12.52 -3.69
N GLY A 23 7.92 13.06 -2.81
CA GLY A 23 8.51 14.40 -2.95
C GLY A 23 7.62 15.56 -2.49
N PHE A 24 6.36 15.32 -2.07
CA PHE A 24 5.54 16.37 -1.48
C PHE A 24 5.89 16.59 -0.01
N PRO A 25 6.17 17.84 0.43
CA PRO A 25 6.55 18.12 1.81
C PRO A 25 5.32 18.17 2.73
N LEU A 26 4.77 17.01 3.09
CA LEU A 26 3.57 16.90 3.90
C LEU A 26 3.72 17.61 5.26
N ASP A 27 4.89 17.53 5.89
CA ASP A 27 5.15 18.18 7.17
C ASP A 27 4.99 19.69 7.08
N LYS A 28 5.47 20.31 5.99
CA LYS A 28 5.27 21.76 5.76
C LYS A 28 3.79 22.10 5.52
N ALA A 29 3.05 21.23 4.84
CA ALA A 29 1.62 21.44 4.65
C ALA A 29 0.84 21.34 5.97
N ILE A 30 1.23 20.42 6.84
CA ILE A 30 0.68 20.29 8.21
C ILE A 30 1.03 21.54 9.03
N GLU A 31 2.29 21.99 9.02
CA GLU A 31 2.73 23.21 9.69
C GLU A 31 1.93 24.43 9.20
N TYR A 32 1.74 24.58 7.90
CA TYR A 32 0.93 25.64 7.32
C TYR A 32 -0.52 25.56 7.82
N ALA A 33 -1.13 24.39 7.83
CA ALA A 33 -2.49 24.21 8.31
C ALA A 33 -2.64 24.55 9.80
N ASP A 34 -1.66 24.16 10.62
CA ASP A 34 -1.63 24.50 12.05
C ASP A 34 -1.48 26.02 12.28
N LEU A 35 -0.67 26.70 11.44
CA LEU A 35 -0.42 28.13 11.51
C LEU A 35 -1.60 28.97 11.03
N ARG A 36 -2.20 28.62 9.87
CA ARG A 36 -3.20 29.45 9.18
C ARG A 36 -4.64 28.99 9.40
N ARG A 37 -4.85 27.72 9.79
CA ARG A 37 -6.15 27.12 10.09
C ARG A 37 -7.19 27.26 8.96
N PRO A 38 -6.83 26.99 7.70
CA PRO A 38 -7.80 26.95 6.62
C PRO A 38 -8.81 25.83 6.82
N VAL A 39 -9.94 25.90 6.11
CA VAL A 39 -10.85 24.75 5.99
C VAL A 39 -10.13 23.66 5.17
N LEU A 40 -9.90 22.51 5.78
CA LEU A 40 -9.26 21.38 5.11
C LEU A 40 -10.30 20.52 4.38
N VAL A 41 -10.14 20.31 3.08
CA VAL A 41 -11.00 19.42 2.30
C VAL A 41 -10.68 17.96 2.63
N ASN A 42 -9.41 17.66 2.85
CA ASN A 42 -8.92 16.34 3.25
C ASN A 42 -7.97 16.47 4.46
N ASP A 43 -7.98 15.46 5.32
CA ASP A 43 -7.14 15.44 6.50
C ASP A 43 -5.68 15.21 6.11
N LEU A 44 -4.85 16.25 6.29
CA LEU A 44 -3.42 16.20 5.93
C LEU A 44 -2.65 15.15 6.73
N ARG A 45 -2.94 15.01 8.03
CA ARG A 45 -2.21 14.07 8.88
C ARG A 45 -2.52 12.63 8.51
N PHE A 46 -3.79 12.35 8.18
CA PHE A 46 -4.20 11.01 7.74
C PHE A 46 -3.66 10.61 6.37
N GLN A 47 -3.16 11.54 5.56
CA GLN A 47 -2.52 11.18 4.29
C GLN A 47 -1.28 10.30 4.48
N ALA A 48 -0.54 10.44 5.58
CA ALA A 48 0.59 9.58 5.90
C ALA A 48 0.17 8.09 6.04
N VAL A 49 -1.06 7.83 6.49
CA VAL A 49 -1.60 6.47 6.62
C VAL A 49 -1.72 5.78 5.26
N LEU A 50 -2.02 6.53 4.20
CA LEU A 50 -2.20 5.99 2.84
C LEU A 50 -0.92 5.36 2.27
N TRP A 51 0.22 5.67 2.85
CA TRP A 51 1.51 5.12 2.45
C TRP A 51 1.76 3.71 2.98
N ASP A 52 1.07 3.29 4.03
CA ASP A 52 1.12 1.92 4.53
C ASP A 52 -0.19 1.19 4.24
N ARG A 53 -0.17 0.26 3.29
CA ARG A 53 -1.36 -0.52 2.89
C ARG A 53 -1.97 -1.29 4.05
N ARG A 54 -1.15 -1.74 5.02
CA ARG A 54 -1.63 -2.47 6.20
C ARG A 54 -2.48 -1.57 7.09
N ALA A 55 -2.00 -0.33 7.30
CA ALA A 55 -2.72 0.66 8.09
C ALA A 55 -4.06 1.03 7.43
N VAL A 56 -4.05 1.28 6.12
CA VAL A 56 -5.28 1.56 5.36
C VAL A 56 -6.28 0.41 5.49
N LEU A 57 -5.84 -0.82 5.23
CA LEU A 57 -6.71 -1.99 5.25
C LEU A 57 -7.25 -2.28 6.66
N ALA A 58 -6.44 -2.09 7.71
CA ALA A 58 -6.89 -2.22 9.08
C ALA A 58 -7.97 -1.19 9.45
N ILE A 59 -7.84 0.04 8.97
CA ILE A 59 -8.86 1.08 9.17
C ILE A 59 -10.14 0.72 8.41
N LEU A 60 -10.04 0.29 7.15
CA LEU A 60 -11.22 -0.10 6.35
C LEU A 60 -11.98 -1.25 7.01
N ASP A 61 -11.28 -2.27 7.50
CA ASP A 61 -11.90 -3.38 8.23
C ASP A 61 -12.61 -2.88 9.50
N ALA A 62 -11.99 -1.98 10.25
CA ALA A 62 -12.57 -1.44 11.48
C ALA A 62 -13.85 -0.62 11.26
N VAL A 63 -13.96 0.08 10.12
CA VAL A 63 -15.16 0.83 9.75
C VAL A 63 -16.18 0.00 8.95
N GLY A 64 -15.92 -1.30 8.78
CA GLY A 64 -16.84 -2.23 8.12
C GLY A 64 -16.88 -2.13 6.60
N VAL A 65 -15.87 -1.54 5.98
CA VAL A 65 -15.73 -1.55 4.52
C VAL A 65 -15.15 -2.90 4.09
N PRO A 66 -15.83 -3.64 3.21
CA PRO A 66 -15.35 -4.94 2.75
C PRO A 66 -13.98 -4.84 2.10
N THR A 67 -13.04 -5.66 2.56
CA THR A 67 -11.70 -5.79 1.97
C THR A 67 -11.48 -7.22 1.47
N PRO A 68 -10.60 -7.43 0.48
CA PRO A 68 -10.23 -8.78 0.05
C PRO A 68 -9.61 -9.58 1.20
N ARG A 69 -9.84 -10.89 1.20
CA ARG A 69 -9.08 -11.80 2.07
C ARG A 69 -7.60 -11.61 1.78
N ARG A 70 -6.82 -11.45 2.84
CA ARG A 70 -5.38 -11.20 2.73
C ARG A 70 -4.59 -11.86 3.84
N LEU A 71 -3.31 -12.05 3.58
CA LEU A 71 -2.30 -12.33 4.59
C LEU A 71 -1.28 -11.20 4.58
N GLU A 72 -0.75 -10.85 5.73
CA GLU A 72 0.25 -9.80 5.90
C GLU A 72 1.55 -10.41 6.38
N ALA A 73 2.63 -10.23 5.63
CA ALA A 73 3.96 -10.67 6.01
C ALA A 73 4.78 -9.47 6.51
N HIS A 74 5.15 -9.48 7.77
CA HIS A 74 5.89 -8.40 8.42
C HIS A 74 7.38 -8.69 8.42
N ARG A 75 8.20 -7.72 7.95
CA ARG A 75 9.67 -7.79 7.97
C ARG A 75 10.32 -6.55 8.56
N ASP A 76 9.54 -5.52 8.81
CA ASP A 76 9.94 -4.16 9.18
C ASP A 76 9.50 -3.77 10.60
N GLY A 77 8.90 -4.69 11.34
CA GLY A 77 8.41 -4.43 12.70
C GLY A 77 7.01 -3.81 12.76
N GLY A 78 6.36 -3.53 11.64
CA GLY A 78 5.02 -2.96 11.55
C GLY A 78 5.00 -1.51 11.05
N SER A 79 3.82 -0.88 11.07
CA SER A 79 3.63 0.49 10.58
C SER A 79 4.36 1.52 11.44
N ILE A 80 5.04 2.46 10.77
CA ILE A 80 5.71 3.61 11.42
C ILE A 80 4.88 4.85 11.09
N LEU A 81 4.04 5.27 12.02
CA LEU A 81 3.15 6.43 11.90
C LEU A 81 3.39 7.40 13.06
N ASP A 82 3.02 8.67 12.84
CA ASP A 82 3.06 9.70 13.87
C ASP A 82 2.26 9.26 15.11
N PRO A 83 2.77 9.46 16.35
CA PRO A 83 2.07 9.08 17.58
C PRO A 83 0.66 9.64 17.70
N LYS A 84 0.40 10.86 17.20
CA LYS A 84 -0.93 11.46 17.22
C LYS A 84 -1.89 10.72 16.31
N ILE A 85 -1.43 10.26 15.15
CA ILE A 85 -2.23 9.44 14.23
C ILE A 85 -2.57 8.09 14.89
N LEU A 86 -1.60 7.46 15.55
CA LEU A 86 -1.80 6.21 16.27
C LEU A 86 -2.85 6.39 17.39
N GLU A 87 -2.75 7.46 18.16
CA GLU A 87 -3.71 7.78 19.21
C GLU A 87 -5.11 8.05 18.65
N ASP A 88 -5.21 8.86 17.59
CA ASP A 88 -6.47 9.17 16.93
C ASP A 88 -7.15 7.92 16.36
N CYS A 89 -6.41 7.04 15.70
CA CYS A 89 -6.93 5.77 15.17
C CYS A 89 -7.44 4.88 16.30
N LYS A 90 -6.67 4.76 17.39
CA LYS A 90 -7.06 3.97 18.56
C LYS A 90 -8.31 4.54 19.23
N LYS A 91 -8.36 5.85 19.45
CA LYS A 91 -9.46 6.53 20.14
C LYS A 91 -10.75 6.56 19.31
N ARG A 92 -10.66 6.86 18.01
CA ARG A 92 -11.83 7.09 17.14
C ARG A 92 -12.33 5.82 16.46
N LEU A 93 -11.44 4.88 16.16
CA LEU A 93 -11.76 3.68 15.37
C LEU A 93 -11.51 2.37 16.14
N GLY A 94 -10.91 2.43 17.33
CA GLY A 94 -10.55 1.25 18.10
C GLY A 94 -9.38 0.45 17.49
N VAL A 95 -8.67 1.00 16.52
CA VAL A 95 -7.59 0.33 15.79
C VAL A 95 -6.24 0.72 16.37
N ASP A 96 -5.48 -0.26 16.84
CA ASP A 96 -4.11 -0.06 17.28
C ASP A 96 -3.13 -0.37 16.12
N LEU A 97 -2.74 0.68 15.40
CA LEU A 97 -1.79 0.59 14.29
C LEU A 97 -0.33 0.57 14.76
N GLY A 98 -0.08 0.87 16.04
CA GLY A 98 1.28 0.94 16.62
C GLY A 98 1.81 -0.41 17.14
N VAL A 99 1.10 -1.49 16.92
CA VAL A 99 1.51 -2.81 17.40
C VAL A 99 2.79 -3.26 16.67
N LYS A 100 3.86 -3.48 17.45
CA LYS A 100 5.07 -4.08 16.92
C LYS A 100 4.80 -5.51 16.47
N ARG A 101 5.23 -5.84 15.27
CA ARG A 101 5.06 -7.16 14.67
C ARG A 101 6.42 -7.87 14.60
N ALA A 102 6.44 -9.13 15.01
CA ALA A 102 7.60 -9.98 14.77
C ALA A 102 7.77 -10.25 13.27
N GLN A 103 8.97 -10.66 12.87
CA GLN A 103 9.20 -11.10 11.51
C GLN A 103 8.33 -12.32 11.20
N SER A 104 7.56 -12.24 10.11
CA SER A 104 6.67 -13.32 9.68
C SER A 104 7.44 -14.51 9.11
N SER A 105 6.95 -15.70 9.41
CA SER A 105 7.34 -16.94 8.75
C SER A 105 6.57 -17.06 7.44
N VAL A 106 7.27 -17.27 6.34
CA VAL A 106 6.67 -17.39 5.00
C VAL A 106 7.24 -18.62 4.30
N ALA A 107 6.38 -19.53 3.88
CA ALA A 107 6.78 -20.76 3.19
C ALA A 107 5.71 -21.21 2.19
N LEU A 108 6.11 -21.98 1.18
CA LEU A 108 5.17 -22.76 0.39
C LEU A 108 4.78 -24.02 1.16
N LYS A 109 3.54 -24.48 0.97
CA LYS A 109 3.06 -25.70 1.60
C LYS A 109 3.79 -26.91 1.02
N GLU A 110 4.30 -27.78 1.90
CA GLU A 110 4.93 -29.01 1.47
C GLU A 110 3.96 -29.87 0.63
N GLY A 111 4.39 -30.28 -0.56
CA GLY A 111 3.57 -31.07 -1.49
C GLY A 111 2.54 -30.27 -2.30
N ASP A 112 2.34 -28.99 -2.03
CA ASP A 112 1.41 -28.13 -2.77
C ASP A 112 1.92 -26.68 -2.94
N ASP A 113 2.73 -26.45 -3.98
CA ASP A 113 3.31 -25.13 -4.28
C ASP A 113 2.26 -24.07 -4.67
N ASP A 114 0.99 -24.45 -4.80
CA ASP A 114 -0.08 -23.48 -5.04
C ASP A 114 -0.64 -22.87 -3.76
N VAL A 115 -0.15 -23.29 -2.58
CA VAL A 115 -0.52 -22.75 -1.29
C VAL A 115 0.67 -22.07 -0.63
N LEU A 116 0.49 -20.79 -0.28
CA LEU A 116 1.41 -20.01 0.52
C LEU A 116 0.96 -20.04 1.99
N ILE A 117 1.90 -20.20 2.90
CA ILE A 117 1.68 -20.15 4.34
C ILE A 117 2.41 -18.93 4.88
N VAL A 118 1.68 -18.08 5.60
CA VAL A 118 2.21 -16.92 6.32
C VAL A 118 1.75 -17.02 7.77
N ASP A 119 2.68 -17.15 8.71
CA ASP A 119 2.40 -17.28 10.15
C ASP A 119 1.35 -18.36 10.46
N GLY A 120 1.42 -19.49 9.75
CA GLY A 120 0.50 -20.63 9.89
C GLY A 120 -0.85 -20.47 9.19
N GLN A 121 -1.12 -19.34 8.55
CA GLN A 121 -2.33 -19.12 7.74
C GLN A 121 -2.05 -19.41 6.26
N GLU A 122 -3.01 -20.05 5.61
CA GLU A 122 -2.85 -20.47 4.20
C GLU A 122 -3.62 -19.54 3.25
N ILE A 123 -3.01 -19.25 2.10
CA ILE A 123 -3.66 -18.64 0.94
C ILE A 123 -3.29 -19.41 -0.33
N ARG A 124 -4.30 -19.71 -1.16
CA ARG A 124 -4.12 -20.47 -2.40
C ARG A 124 -4.10 -19.56 -3.61
N LYS A 125 -3.25 -19.89 -4.60
CA LYS A 125 -3.25 -19.21 -5.90
C LYS A 125 -4.59 -19.41 -6.64
N PRO A 126 -5.05 -18.39 -7.42
CA PRO A 126 -4.32 -17.17 -7.73
C PRO A 126 -4.35 -16.15 -6.58
N PHE A 127 -3.25 -15.47 -6.34
CA PHE A 127 -3.19 -14.34 -5.42
C PHE A 127 -2.28 -13.23 -5.95
N VAL A 128 -2.44 -12.04 -5.37
CA VAL A 128 -1.66 -10.85 -5.72
C VAL A 128 -0.79 -10.45 -4.53
N GLU A 129 0.52 -10.37 -4.78
CA GLU A 129 1.48 -9.81 -3.83
C GLU A 129 1.62 -8.31 -4.08
N LYS A 130 1.53 -7.53 -3.02
CA LYS A 130 1.68 -6.06 -3.06
C LYS A 130 2.67 -5.61 -2.00
N PRO A 131 3.52 -4.61 -2.29
CA PRO A 131 4.40 -4.02 -1.29
C PRO A 131 3.60 -3.29 -0.19
N VAL A 132 4.20 -3.11 0.98
CA VAL A 132 3.63 -2.32 2.08
C VAL A 132 3.36 -0.89 1.64
N SER A 133 4.32 -0.29 0.94
CA SER A 133 4.20 1.08 0.45
C SER A 133 3.04 1.23 -0.54
N GLY A 134 2.15 2.18 -0.29
CA GLY A 134 1.08 2.57 -1.19
C GLY A 134 1.58 3.11 -2.53
N GLU A 135 2.76 3.72 -2.55
CA GLU A 135 3.41 4.30 -3.73
C GLU A 135 4.21 3.27 -4.54
N ASP A 136 4.69 2.20 -3.91
CA ASP A 136 5.41 1.16 -4.62
C ASP A 136 4.44 0.29 -5.43
N HIS A 137 4.70 0.20 -6.72
CA HIS A 137 3.90 -0.54 -7.68
C HIS A 137 4.58 -1.83 -8.13
N ASN A 138 5.47 -2.38 -7.31
CA ASN A 138 6.08 -3.67 -7.54
C ASN A 138 5.11 -4.82 -7.18
N ILE A 139 4.09 -4.99 -8.00
CA ILE A 139 2.98 -5.91 -7.79
C ILE A 139 3.20 -7.17 -8.61
N HIS A 140 3.01 -8.33 -7.98
CA HIS A 140 3.10 -9.63 -8.64
C HIS A 140 1.79 -10.41 -8.51
N ILE A 141 1.39 -11.07 -9.60
CA ILE A 141 0.23 -11.98 -9.62
C ILE A 141 0.78 -13.39 -9.80
N TYR A 142 0.38 -14.31 -8.93
CA TYR A 142 0.77 -15.72 -8.98
C TYR A 142 -0.39 -16.58 -9.43
N PHE A 143 -0.14 -17.47 -10.37
CA PHE A 143 -1.13 -18.36 -10.95
C PHE A 143 -0.93 -19.82 -10.49
N PRO A 144 -2.02 -20.60 -10.30
CA PRO A 144 -1.92 -21.98 -9.93
C PRO A 144 -1.38 -22.84 -11.09
N LYS A 145 -0.80 -23.99 -10.75
CA LYS A 145 -0.30 -24.96 -11.76
C LYS A 145 -1.35 -25.35 -12.80
N SER A 146 -2.63 -25.44 -12.40
CA SER A 146 -3.76 -25.72 -13.30
C SER A 146 -3.98 -24.66 -14.39
N ARG A 147 -3.44 -23.44 -14.21
CA ARG A 147 -3.46 -22.36 -15.21
C ARG A 147 -2.08 -22.06 -15.79
N GLY A 148 -1.19 -23.06 -15.82
CA GLY A 148 0.16 -22.93 -16.34
C GLY A 148 1.20 -22.45 -15.32
N GLY A 149 0.80 -22.12 -14.09
CA GLY A 149 1.70 -21.72 -13.03
C GLY A 149 2.42 -20.39 -13.27
N GLY A 150 3.45 -20.14 -12.46
CA GLY A 150 4.30 -18.96 -12.58
C GLY A 150 3.68 -17.69 -12.02
N GLY A 151 4.30 -16.55 -12.35
CA GLY A 151 3.86 -15.23 -11.90
C GLY A 151 3.97 -14.19 -13.01
N ARG A 152 3.24 -13.10 -12.86
CA ARG A 152 3.34 -11.92 -13.72
C ARG A 152 3.57 -10.69 -12.86
N ARG A 153 4.54 -9.88 -13.26
CA ARG A 153 4.75 -8.57 -12.67
C ARG A 153 3.85 -7.55 -13.37
N LEU A 154 3.11 -6.77 -12.60
CA LEU A 154 2.39 -5.63 -13.13
C LEU A 154 3.35 -4.45 -13.23
N PHE A 155 3.51 -3.93 -14.45
CA PHE A 155 4.31 -2.73 -14.67
C PHE A 155 3.43 -1.49 -14.54
N ARG A 156 3.82 -0.56 -13.66
CA ARG A 156 3.33 0.79 -13.77
C ARG A 156 4.00 1.44 -14.97
N LYS A 157 3.22 2.12 -15.78
CA LYS A 157 3.75 3.00 -16.81
C LYS A 157 4.49 4.16 -16.13
N VAL A 158 5.81 4.08 -16.07
CA VAL A 158 6.65 5.17 -15.62
C VAL A 158 6.88 6.06 -16.83
N SER A 159 5.97 7.00 -17.11
CA SER A 159 6.29 8.10 -18.00
C SER A 159 5.16 9.12 -18.04
N SER A 160 5.54 10.36 -17.94
CA SER A 160 4.77 11.57 -18.22
C SER A 160 4.45 11.75 -19.71
N THR A 161 4.63 10.75 -20.54
CA THR A 161 4.31 10.83 -21.97
C THR A 161 2.92 10.27 -22.19
N TRP A 162 1.99 11.11 -22.55
CA TRP A 162 0.65 10.76 -22.99
C TRP A 162 0.73 9.85 -24.22
N MET A 163 0.56 8.55 -24.06
CA MET A 163 0.30 7.67 -25.19
C MET A 163 -1.19 7.62 -25.47
N ARG A 164 -1.55 7.74 -26.75
CA ARG A 164 -2.93 7.72 -27.24
C ARG A 164 -3.59 6.39 -26.89
N ALA A 165 -4.87 6.44 -26.51
CA ALA A 165 -5.71 5.26 -26.33
C ALA A 165 -5.72 4.42 -27.61
N GLY A 166 -5.00 3.34 -27.65
CA GLY A 166 -4.87 2.43 -28.81
C GLY A 166 -3.74 1.44 -28.71
N GLU A 167 -2.76 1.68 -27.85
CA GLU A 167 -1.56 0.82 -27.74
C GLU A 167 -1.54 -0.11 -26.52
N ILE A 168 -2.68 -0.42 -25.92
CA ILE A 168 -2.77 -1.23 -24.69
C ILE A 168 -2.83 -2.74 -25.01
N CYS A 169 -2.63 -3.17 -26.21
CA CYS A 169 -2.56 -4.59 -26.50
C CYS A 169 -1.42 -4.91 -27.45
N GLY A 170 -0.25 -5.11 -26.89
CA GLY A 170 0.91 -5.47 -27.68
C GLY A 170 1.94 -6.25 -26.90
N ARG A 171 1.86 -7.55 -27.06
CA ARG A 171 2.94 -8.55 -26.97
C ARG A 171 3.32 -9.10 -25.61
N GLU A 172 2.94 -10.34 -25.46
CA GLU A 172 3.67 -11.50 -24.90
C GLU A 172 4.96 -11.14 -24.16
N GLY A 173 4.82 -10.80 -22.89
CA GLY A 173 5.90 -10.85 -21.94
C GLY A 173 6.21 -12.32 -21.66
N ARG A 174 7.38 -12.76 -22.13
CA ARG A 174 8.00 -14.03 -21.76
C ARG A 174 7.90 -14.19 -20.26
N ALA A 175 7.32 -15.27 -19.79
CA ALA A 175 7.28 -15.62 -18.37
C ALA A 175 8.74 -15.73 -17.88
N GLU A 176 9.22 -14.73 -17.17
CA GLU A 176 10.48 -14.85 -16.45
C GLU A 176 10.25 -15.83 -15.31
N ARG A 177 11.06 -16.89 -15.24
CA ARG A 177 11.10 -17.78 -14.09
C ARG A 177 11.70 -16.98 -12.94
N PHE A 178 10.87 -16.62 -11.98
CA PHE A 178 11.34 -16.02 -10.77
C PHE A 178 12.13 -17.00 -9.92
N PRO A 179 13.17 -16.55 -9.20
CA PRO A 179 13.89 -17.39 -8.27
C PRO A 179 12.96 -17.92 -7.18
N GLU A 180 13.18 -19.14 -6.75
CA GLU A 180 12.34 -19.93 -5.84
C GLU A 180 12.25 -19.40 -4.40
N SER A 181 12.81 -18.24 -4.10
CA SER A 181 12.73 -17.65 -2.77
C SER A 181 11.87 -16.39 -2.75
N PRO A 182 10.81 -16.35 -1.94
CA PRO A 182 10.00 -15.14 -1.76
C PRO A 182 10.82 -14.10 -0.99
N GLN A 183 11.40 -13.15 -1.71
CA GLN A 183 11.98 -11.97 -1.10
C GLN A 183 10.91 -10.89 -0.99
N ALA A 184 10.60 -10.49 0.23
CA ALA A 184 9.73 -9.35 0.60
C ALA A 184 8.25 -9.47 0.23
N LEU A 185 7.50 -10.29 0.97
CA LEU A 185 6.04 -10.29 0.97
C LEU A 185 5.52 -9.19 1.91
N ALA A 186 4.73 -8.27 1.40
CA ALA A 186 4.14 -7.21 2.21
C ALA A 186 2.61 -7.32 2.33
N GLY A 187 1.94 -7.94 1.42
CA GLY A 187 0.52 -8.24 1.47
C GLY A 187 0.11 -9.14 0.31
N VAL A 188 -0.67 -10.15 0.61
CA VAL A 188 -1.16 -11.12 -0.38
C VAL A 188 -2.69 -11.10 -0.34
N SER A 189 -3.35 -10.87 -1.47
CA SER A 189 -4.81 -10.84 -1.57
C SER A 189 -5.31 -11.80 -2.65
N GLU A 190 -6.42 -12.49 -2.38
CA GLU A 190 -7.16 -13.25 -3.40
C GLU A 190 -7.98 -12.29 -4.26
N GLU A 191 -7.90 -12.42 -5.59
CA GLU A 191 -8.86 -11.76 -6.47
C GLU A 191 -10.21 -12.45 -6.35
N SER A 192 -11.25 -11.67 -6.00
CA SER A 192 -12.64 -12.13 -6.06
C SER A 192 -12.98 -12.40 -7.52
N GLN A 193 -13.34 -13.63 -7.84
CA GLN A 193 -13.89 -13.97 -9.16
C GLN A 193 -15.29 -13.35 -9.26
N ALA A 194 -15.43 -12.35 -10.11
CA ALA A 194 -16.73 -11.93 -10.63
C ALA A 194 -16.99 -12.65 -11.94
#